data_b1ab2496f6d70632a870e26dabd3afde
#
_entry.id   b1ab2496f6d70632a870e26dabd3afde
#
_cell.length_a   1.000
_cell.length_b   1.000
_cell.length_c   1.000
_cell.angle_alpha   90.00
_cell.angle_beta   90.00
_cell.angle_gamma   90.00
#
_symmetry.space_group_name_H-M   'P 1'
#
loop_
_entity.id
_entity.type
_entity.pdbx_description
1 polymer ?
#
loop_
_entity_poly.entity_id
_entity_poly.type
_entity_poly.pdbx_seq_one_letter_code
_entity_poly.pdbx_strand_id
1 'polypeptide(L)'
;MATATDIGTLLTQSAGICGGRLRIAGTGISVLRIAGWYKLGSPPEEIARRIGHISLAQVHAAISYYHANQEAMEAEMAAEDALYDQLEREHTVLRAQK
;
A
#
# COMPACT_ATOMS: atom_id res chain seq x y z
N MET A 1 7.99 22.75 -24.11
CA MET A 1 8.92 21.64 -23.87
C MET A 1 8.39 20.80 -22.70
N ALA A 2 8.28 19.49 -22.89
CA ALA A 2 7.83 18.62 -21.82
C ALA A 2 8.91 18.49 -20.75
N THR A 3 8.52 18.60 -19.48
CA THR A 3 9.44 18.40 -18.37
C THR A 3 9.40 16.92 -17.98
N ALA A 4 10.55 16.30 -17.86
CA ALA A 4 10.62 14.92 -17.41
C ALA A 4 10.16 14.82 -15.95
N THR A 5 9.38 13.78 -15.66
CA THR A 5 8.95 13.52 -14.29
C THR A 5 10.11 12.91 -13.50
N ASP A 6 10.41 13.49 -12.35
CA ASP A 6 11.40 12.94 -11.42
C ASP A 6 10.76 11.75 -10.70
N ILE A 7 11.38 10.58 -10.82
CA ILE A 7 10.84 9.37 -10.20
C ILE A 7 10.68 9.51 -8.68
N GLY A 8 11.52 10.33 -8.05
CA GLY A 8 11.42 10.59 -6.61
C GLY A 8 10.17 11.33 -6.19
N THR A 9 9.44 11.95 -7.13
CA THR A 9 8.21 12.68 -6.83
C THR A 9 6.96 11.80 -6.92
N LEU A 10 7.09 10.55 -7.31
CA LEU A 10 5.94 9.64 -7.47
C LEU A 10 5.43 9.11 -6.14
N LEU A 11 6.29 9.03 -5.14
CA LEU A 11 5.97 8.57 -3.80
C LEU A 11 6.32 9.66 -2.79
N THR A 12 5.61 9.67 -1.67
CA THR A 12 5.86 10.66 -0.62
C THR A 12 5.53 10.07 0.75
N GLN A 13 5.94 10.78 1.79
CA GLN A 13 5.72 10.35 3.16
C GLN A 13 5.47 11.60 4.00
N SER A 14 4.43 11.56 4.83
CA SER A 14 4.08 12.69 5.69
C SER A 14 3.52 12.18 7.00
N ALA A 15 3.95 12.78 8.10
CA ALA A 15 3.40 12.45 9.41
C ALA A 15 1.89 12.74 9.41
N GLY A 16 1.10 11.86 10.00
CA GLY A 16 -0.35 12.03 10.11
C GLY A 16 -1.14 11.58 8.90
N ILE A 17 -0.50 11.16 7.81
CA ILE A 17 -1.17 10.59 6.65
C ILE A 17 -0.68 9.15 6.49
N CYS A 18 -1.60 8.19 6.39
CA CYS A 18 -1.31 6.75 6.31
C CYS A 18 -0.42 6.29 7.47
N GLY A 19 -0.57 6.91 8.65
CA GLY A 19 0.25 6.59 9.82
C GLY A 19 1.74 6.87 9.63
N GLY A 20 2.09 7.83 8.75
CA GLY A 20 3.48 8.14 8.42
C GLY A 20 4.10 7.20 7.41
N ARG A 21 3.34 6.29 6.83
CA ARG A 21 3.84 5.33 5.83
C ARG A 21 4.06 5.99 4.49
N LEU A 22 4.96 5.40 3.71
CA LEU A 22 5.18 5.83 2.33
C LEU A 22 3.90 5.60 1.52
N ARG A 23 3.53 6.58 0.71
CA ARG A 23 2.30 6.55 -0.07
C ARG A 23 2.50 7.10 -1.48
N ILE A 24 1.50 6.88 -2.32
CA ILE A 24 1.45 7.49 -3.65
C ILE A 24 1.26 9.00 -3.48
N ALA A 25 2.11 9.79 -4.11
CA ALA A 25 2.04 11.26 -4.01
C ALA A 25 0.67 11.78 -4.42
N GLY A 26 0.13 12.70 -3.65
CA GLY A 26 -1.18 13.31 -3.90
C GLY A 26 -2.37 12.47 -3.47
N THR A 27 -2.14 11.35 -2.79
CA THR A 27 -3.23 10.45 -2.36
C THR A 27 -2.98 9.97 -0.93
N GLY A 28 -3.98 9.30 -0.35
CA GLY A 28 -3.85 8.59 0.91
C GLY A 28 -3.60 7.08 0.72
N ILE A 29 -3.16 6.66 -0.47
CA ILE A 29 -2.96 5.24 -0.78
C ILE A 29 -1.52 4.86 -0.46
N SER A 30 -1.34 3.92 0.47
CA SER A 30 0.00 3.49 0.87
C SER A 30 0.65 2.60 -0.17
N VAL A 31 1.98 2.65 -0.22
CA VAL A 31 2.77 1.71 -1.03
C VAL A 31 2.50 0.28 -0.58
N LEU A 32 2.32 0.07 0.73
CA LEU A 32 2.03 -1.24 1.28
C LEU A 32 0.75 -1.84 0.70
N ARG A 33 -0.28 -1.02 0.50
CA ARG A 33 -1.55 -1.46 -0.09
C ARG A 33 -1.37 -1.91 -1.53
N ILE A 34 -0.62 -1.13 -2.31
CA ILE A 34 -0.31 -1.47 -3.71
C ILE A 34 0.48 -2.77 -3.78
N ALA A 35 1.50 -2.90 -2.94
CA ALA A 35 2.33 -4.10 -2.89
C ALA A 35 1.52 -5.33 -2.49
N GLY A 36 0.56 -5.17 -1.59
CA GLY A 36 -0.33 -6.24 -1.18
C GLY A 36 -1.17 -6.78 -2.35
N TRP A 37 -1.75 -5.89 -3.13
CA TRP A 37 -2.52 -6.29 -4.32
C TRP A 37 -1.63 -6.94 -5.38
N TYR A 38 -0.44 -6.40 -5.59
CA TYR A 38 0.53 -6.99 -6.51
C TYR A 38 0.92 -8.40 -6.08
N LYS A 39 1.18 -8.59 -4.80
CA LYS A 39 1.54 -9.90 -4.24
C LYS A 39 0.41 -10.93 -4.42
N LEU A 40 -0.85 -10.46 -4.40
CA LEU A 40 -2.01 -11.33 -4.62
C LEU A 40 -2.24 -11.65 -6.11
N GLY A 41 -1.42 -11.13 -7.00
CA GLY A 41 -1.47 -11.45 -8.42
C GLY A 41 -2.10 -10.39 -9.30
N SER A 42 -2.48 -9.22 -8.76
CA SER A 42 -3.03 -8.14 -9.56
C SER A 42 -1.90 -7.49 -10.37
N PRO A 43 -2.00 -7.45 -11.71
CA PRO A 43 -0.96 -6.78 -12.50
C PRO A 43 -1.03 -5.26 -12.31
N PRO A 44 0.08 -4.53 -12.56
CA PRO A 44 0.13 -3.09 -12.34
C PRO A 44 -0.97 -2.30 -13.04
N GLU A 45 -1.28 -2.64 -14.27
CA GLU A 45 -2.33 -1.98 -15.04
C GLU A 45 -3.71 -2.13 -14.40
N GLU A 46 -3.98 -3.31 -13.86
CA GLU A 46 -5.22 -3.59 -13.15
C GLU A 46 -5.32 -2.77 -11.87
N ILE A 47 -4.22 -2.66 -11.13
CA ILE A 47 -4.18 -1.87 -9.89
C ILE A 47 -4.46 -0.40 -10.20
N ALA A 48 -3.81 0.15 -11.23
CA ALA A 48 -4.04 1.54 -11.65
C ALA A 48 -5.48 1.77 -12.06
N ARG A 49 -6.06 0.83 -12.81
CA ARG A 49 -7.44 0.92 -13.28
C ARG A 49 -8.44 0.89 -12.13
N ARG A 50 -8.23 0.01 -11.17
CA ARG A 50 -9.15 -0.15 -10.03
C ARG A 50 -9.15 1.06 -9.11
N ILE A 51 -8.00 1.66 -8.89
CA ILE A 51 -7.90 2.85 -8.05
C ILE A 51 -8.42 4.08 -8.82
N GLY A 52 -8.07 4.21 -10.09
CA GLY A 52 -8.68 5.17 -11.02
C GLY A 52 -8.10 6.57 -11.03
N HIS A 53 -7.41 6.99 -9.98
CA HIS A 53 -6.86 8.36 -9.90
C HIS A 53 -5.36 8.39 -9.62
N ILE A 54 -4.69 7.29 -9.94
CA ILE A 54 -3.22 7.23 -9.88
C ILE A 54 -2.70 6.78 -11.24
N SER A 55 -1.45 7.13 -11.53
CA SER A 55 -0.84 6.77 -12.81
C SER A 55 -0.21 5.38 -12.74
N LEU A 56 -0.03 4.78 -13.91
CA LEU A 56 0.71 3.52 -14.01
C LEU A 56 2.15 3.69 -13.51
N ALA A 57 2.77 4.85 -13.77
CA ALA A 57 4.10 5.15 -13.28
C ALA A 57 4.16 5.12 -11.74
N GLN A 58 3.14 5.65 -11.08
CA GLN A 58 3.05 5.62 -9.63
C GLN A 58 2.90 4.19 -9.10
N VAL A 59 2.12 3.36 -9.78
CA VAL A 59 1.98 1.95 -9.40
C VAL A 59 3.32 1.22 -9.54
N HIS A 60 4.02 1.43 -10.64
CA HIS A 60 5.33 0.82 -10.85
C HIS A 60 6.36 1.31 -9.83
N ALA A 61 6.30 2.59 -9.45
CA ALA A 61 7.19 3.12 -8.41
C ALA A 61 6.96 2.41 -7.07
N ALA A 62 5.70 2.19 -6.71
CA ALA A 62 5.34 1.46 -5.49
C ALA A 62 5.85 0.01 -5.54
N ILE A 63 5.69 -0.66 -6.66
CA ILE A 63 6.15 -2.04 -6.84
C ILE A 63 7.67 -2.11 -6.80
N SER A 64 8.36 -1.14 -7.42
CA SER A 64 9.82 -1.07 -7.36
C SER A 64 10.31 -0.89 -5.93
N TYR A 65 9.65 -0.03 -5.16
CA TYR A 65 9.97 0.15 -3.75
C TYR A 65 9.76 -1.16 -2.98
N TYR A 66 8.67 -1.86 -3.25
CA TYR A 66 8.41 -3.16 -2.64
C TYR A 66 9.55 -4.14 -2.90
N HIS A 67 9.97 -4.28 -4.16
CA HIS A 67 11.07 -5.20 -4.50
C HIS A 67 12.39 -4.78 -3.86
N ALA A 68 12.64 -3.49 -3.75
CA ALA A 68 13.86 -2.98 -3.12
C ALA A 68 13.87 -3.16 -1.61
N ASN A 69 12.70 -3.29 -0.98
CA ASN A 69 12.54 -3.39 0.47
C ASN A 69 11.62 -4.55 0.85
N GLN A 70 11.70 -5.63 0.10
CA GLN A 70 10.74 -6.73 0.18
C GLN A 70 10.63 -7.34 1.58
N GLU A 71 11.76 -7.60 2.22
CA GLU A 71 11.76 -8.21 3.54
C GLU A 71 11.04 -7.34 4.58
N ALA A 72 11.35 -6.05 4.60
CA ALA A 72 10.71 -5.13 5.54
C ALA A 72 9.23 -4.98 5.27
N MET A 73 8.85 -4.89 3.99
CA MET A 73 7.45 -4.71 3.62
C MET A 73 6.63 -5.97 3.88
N GLU A 74 7.18 -7.14 3.66
CA GLU A 74 6.48 -8.38 3.95
C GLU A 74 6.30 -8.57 5.46
N ALA A 75 7.27 -8.10 6.26
CA ALA A 75 7.13 -8.10 7.72
C ALA A 75 5.98 -7.17 8.16
N GLU A 76 5.84 -6.00 7.54
CA GLU A 76 4.73 -5.10 7.83
C GLU A 76 3.38 -5.71 7.43
N MET A 77 3.31 -6.36 6.28
CA MET A 77 2.09 -7.05 5.84
C MET A 77 1.68 -8.14 6.82
N ALA A 78 2.65 -8.93 7.26
CA ALA A 78 2.38 -10.00 8.23
C ALA A 78 1.89 -9.43 9.57
N ALA A 79 2.47 -8.31 10.02
CA ALA A 79 2.04 -7.65 11.24
C ALA A 79 0.61 -7.13 11.14
N GLU A 80 0.23 -6.55 10.00
CA GLU A 80 -1.14 -6.10 9.77
C GLU A 80 -2.12 -7.25 9.73
N ASP A 81 -1.78 -8.35 9.06
CA ASP A 81 -2.63 -9.52 8.99
C ASP A 81 -2.85 -10.11 10.39
N ALA A 82 -1.81 -10.18 11.20
CA ALA A 82 -1.91 -10.67 12.57
C ALA A 82 -2.81 -9.77 13.43
N LEU A 83 -2.70 -8.45 13.25
CA LEU A 83 -3.56 -7.50 13.95
C LEU A 83 -5.02 -7.65 13.54
N TYR A 84 -5.29 -7.80 12.25
CA TYR A 84 -6.65 -8.01 11.75
C TYR A 84 -7.25 -9.29 12.34
N ASP A 85 -6.49 -10.37 12.34
CA ASP A 85 -6.96 -11.64 12.91
C ASP A 85 -7.26 -11.51 14.39
N GLN A 86 -6.43 -10.80 15.14
CA GLN A 86 -6.66 -10.56 16.56
C GLN A 86 -7.93 -9.75 16.79
N LEU A 87 -8.11 -8.67 16.05
CA LEU A 87 -9.30 -7.81 16.18
C LEU A 87 -10.57 -8.57 15.82
N GLU A 88 -10.53 -9.39 14.80
CA GLU A 88 -11.66 -10.20 14.39
C GLU A 88 -12.04 -11.22 15.46
N ARG A 89 -11.05 -11.88 16.06
CA ARG A 89 -11.29 -12.83 17.14
C ARG A 89 -11.89 -12.15 18.37
N GLU A 90 -11.41 -10.98 18.74
CA GLU A 90 -11.95 -10.20 19.85
C GLU A 90 -13.40 -9.81 19.59
N HIS A 91 -13.70 -9.38 18.37
CA HIS A 91 -15.05 -9.02 17.96
C HIS A 91 -16.00 -10.22 18.03
N THR A 92 -15.54 -11.39 17.59
CA THR A 92 -16.31 -12.62 17.64
C THR A 92 -16.61 -13.04 19.07
N VAL A 93 -15.62 -12.93 19.96
CA VAL A 93 -15.81 -13.24 21.39
C VAL A 93 -16.84 -12.31 22.01
N LEU A 94 -16.78 -11.01 21.72
CA LEU A 94 -17.75 -10.05 22.24
C LEU A 94 -19.15 -10.35 21.74
N ARG A 95 -19.32 -10.77 20.50
CA ARG A 95 -20.62 -11.18 19.96
C ARG A 95 -21.16 -12.42 20.67
N ALA A 96 -20.30 -13.38 20.94
CA ALA A 96 -20.70 -14.62 21.60
C ALA A 96 -21.15 -14.40 23.03
N GLN A 97 -20.72 -13.32 23.65
CA GLN A 97 -21.08 -12.98 25.03
C GLN A 97 -22.42 -12.25 25.15
N LYS A 98 -23.02 -11.88 24.05
CA LYS A 98 -24.35 -11.29 24.02
C LYS A 98 -25.39 -12.38 23.91
#